data_6d9b35490bf4a9f5cbe60d20530bdf67
#
_entry.id   6d9b35490bf4a9f5cbe60d20530bdf67
#
_cell.length_a   1.000
_cell.length_b   1.000
_cell.length_c   1.000
_cell.angle_alpha   90.00
_cell.angle_beta   90.00
_cell.angle_gamma   90.00
#
_symmetry.space_group_name_H-M   'P 1'
#
loop_
_entity.id
_entity.type
_entity.pdbx_description
1 polymer ?
#
loop_
_entity_poly.entity_id
_entity_poly.type
_entity_poly.pdbx_seq_one_letter_code
_entity_poly.pdbx_strand_id
1 'polypeptide(L)'
;MKIAIVQFNPLIGDVSGNAKRIISFIQQAKSEQADLVVFPELSVCGYPPLDLLDYSSFVSDCELAIEAIAASCLGIAALVGSPQMNHGAGKPIFNAAWFINDQGKLEKVFHKTLLPNYDVFDESRYFEPNQTFETVFFRNKKIGITICEDIWFNAPKKGFLNGGLGAYALNPLDKIKELNPDFVINISASPFAAGKFSERIRLVTQ
;
A
#
# COMPACT_ATOMS: atom_id res chain seq x y z
N MET A 1 -15.01 13.46 -8.04
CA MET A 1 -13.96 13.19 -7.03
C MET A 1 -12.61 13.54 -7.63
N LYS A 2 -11.84 14.40 -6.96
CA LYS A 2 -10.47 14.79 -7.32
C LYS A 2 -9.49 14.02 -6.44
N ILE A 3 -8.55 13.29 -7.05
CA ILE A 3 -7.55 12.49 -6.34
C ILE A 3 -6.18 13.15 -6.53
N ALA A 4 -5.49 13.44 -5.43
CA ALA A 4 -4.09 13.85 -5.44
C ALA A 4 -3.20 12.62 -5.27
N ILE A 5 -2.23 12.45 -6.15
CA ILE A 5 -1.24 11.36 -6.08
C ILE A 5 0.08 11.97 -5.63
N VAL A 6 0.58 11.52 -4.48
CA VAL A 6 1.85 11.99 -3.92
C VAL A 6 2.98 11.05 -4.35
N GLN A 7 3.97 11.62 -5.01
CA GLN A 7 5.22 10.91 -5.30
C GLN A 7 6.33 11.55 -4.47
N PHE A 8 6.78 10.84 -3.46
CA PHE A 8 7.91 11.27 -2.64
C PHE A 8 8.76 10.05 -2.26
N ASN A 9 9.98 10.31 -1.86
CA ASN A 9 10.89 9.28 -1.38
C ASN A 9 10.93 9.32 0.14
N PRO A 10 10.24 8.39 0.84
CA PRO A 10 10.32 8.28 2.29
C PRO A 10 11.71 7.78 2.71
N LEU A 11 12.22 8.30 3.83
CA LEU A 11 13.46 7.82 4.40
C LEU A 11 13.21 6.56 5.22
N ILE A 12 13.95 5.49 4.92
CA ILE A 12 13.80 4.21 5.65
C ILE A 12 14.11 4.41 7.13
N GLY A 13 13.19 3.96 7.99
CA GLY A 13 13.32 4.04 9.45
C GLY A 13 12.94 5.39 10.06
N ASP A 14 12.82 6.45 9.28
CA ASP A 14 12.44 7.78 9.80
C ASP A 14 10.91 7.96 9.86
N VAL A 15 10.25 7.17 10.73
CA VAL A 15 8.80 7.20 10.91
C VAL A 15 8.28 8.61 11.18
N SER A 16 8.91 9.33 12.10
CA SER A 16 8.50 10.68 12.50
C SER A 16 8.66 11.71 11.36
N GLY A 17 9.80 11.69 10.65
CA GLY A 17 10.06 12.60 9.53
C GLY A 17 9.13 12.32 8.35
N ASN A 18 8.90 11.04 8.01
CA ASN A 18 7.97 10.66 6.95
C ASN A 18 6.53 11.06 7.29
N ALA A 19 6.08 10.84 8.53
CA ALA A 19 4.75 11.26 8.98
C ALA A 19 4.54 12.78 8.86
N LYS A 20 5.52 13.59 9.24
CA LYS A 20 5.47 15.06 9.08
C LYS A 20 5.35 15.47 7.60
N ARG A 21 6.09 14.79 6.72
CA ARG A 21 6.01 15.05 5.26
C ARG A 21 4.65 14.63 4.70
N ILE A 22 4.12 13.47 5.10
CA ILE A 22 2.78 13.00 4.73
C ILE A 22 1.72 14.03 5.14
N ILE A 23 1.75 14.52 6.40
CA ILE A 23 0.84 15.56 6.89
C ILE A 23 0.96 16.84 6.06
N SER A 24 2.17 17.27 5.71
CA SER A 24 2.37 18.44 4.84
C SER A 24 1.74 18.26 3.45
N PHE A 25 1.89 17.10 2.83
CA PHE A 25 1.26 16.78 1.54
C PHE A 25 -0.27 16.72 1.65
N ILE A 26 -0.82 16.20 2.76
CA ILE A 26 -2.27 16.22 3.01
C ILE A 26 -2.79 17.67 3.03
N GLN A 27 -2.10 18.59 3.74
CA GLN A 27 -2.49 19.99 3.79
C GLN A 27 -2.39 20.67 2.41
N GLN A 28 -1.35 20.37 1.65
CA GLN A 28 -1.22 20.84 0.27
C GLN A 28 -2.36 20.32 -0.61
N ALA A 29 -2.63 19.01 -0.62
CA ALA A 29 -3.71 18.42 -1.40
C ALA A 29 -5.09 19.02 -1.02
N LYS A 30 -5.30 19.29 0.28
CA LYS A 30 -6.50 19.94 0.78
C LYS A 30 -6.61 21.38 0.26
N SER A 31 -5.54 22.17 0.24
CA SER A 31 -5.53 23.53 -0.32
C SER A 31 -5.84 23.54 -1.82
N GLU A 32 -5.52 22.47 -2.52
CA GLU A 32 -5.82 22.25 -3.93
C GLU A 32 -7.19 21.61 -4.17
N GLN A 33 -8.02 21.49 -3.10
CA GLN A 33 -9.39 20.94 -3.17
C GLN A 33 -9.44 19.49 -3.68
N ALA A 34 -8.48 18.67 -3.31
CA ALA A 34 -8.58 17.23 -3.52
C ALA A 34 -9.56 16.59 -2.51
N ASP A 35 -10.29 15.57 -2.94
CA ASP A 35 -11.18 14.78 -2.08
C ASP A 35 -10.42 13.65 -1.37
N LEU A 36 -9.42 13.06 -2.05
CA LEU A 36 -8.60 11.95 -1.59
C LEU A 36 -7.14 12.21 -1.94
N VAL A 37 -6.23 11.96 -1.01
CA VAL A 37 -4.79 11.94 -1.28
C VAL A 37 -4.23 10.54 -1.11
N VAL A 38 -3.41 10.09 -2.06
CA VAL A 38 -2.87 8.73 -2.13
C VAL A 38 -1.35 8.76 -2.00
N PHE A 39 -0.82 7.98 -1.07
CA PHE A 39 0.61 7.85 -0.80
C PHE A 39 1.14 6.48 -1.25
N PRO A 40 2.47 6.35 -1.46
CA PRO A 40 3.10 5.08 -1.83
C PRO A 40 2.94 3.99 -0.77
N GLU A 41 3.22 2.75 -1.18
CA GLU A 41 3.40 1.60 -0.31
C GLU A 41 4.46 1.89 0.76
N LEU A 42 4.21 1.46 2.02
CA LEU A 42 5.09 1.63 3.18
C LEU A 42 5.67 3.05 3.36
N SER A 43 4.88 4.06 2.97
CA SER A 43 5.32 5.47 2.98
C SER A 43 5.64 6.02 4.36
N VAL A 44 5.11 5.42 5.43
CA VAL A 44 5.39 5.82 6.82
C VAL A 44 6.79 5.39 7.25
N CYS A 45 7.19 4.15 6.93
CA CYS A 45 8.48 3.61 7.38
C CYS A 45 9.58 3.62 6.31
N GLY A 46 9.22 3.89 5.04
CA GLY A 46 10.11 3.73 3.89
C GLY A 46 10.20 2.27 3.42
N TYR A 47 10.59 2.05 2.16
CA TYR A 47 10.70 0.74 1.54
C TYR A 47 12.11 0.50 1.01
N PRO A 48 12.72 -0.68 1.25
CA PRO A 48 12.27 -1.78 2.13
C PRO A 48 12.73 -1.59 3.59
N PRO A 49 11.87 -1.77 4.58
CA PRO A 49 12.25 -1.61 5.99
C PRO A 49 13.08 -2.77 6.55
N LEU A 50 13.05 -3.94 5.91
CA LEU A 50 13.84 -5.14 6.28
C LEU A 50 13.77 -5.45 7.79
N ASP A 51 14.94 -5.68 8.41
CA ASP A 51 15.10 -6.12 9.82
C ASP A 51 14.51 -5.11 10.84
N LEU A 52 14.16 -3.89 10.44
CA LEU A 52 13.42 -2.98 11.31
C LEU A 52 12.06 -3.57 11.71
N LEU A 53 11.48 -4.42 10.86
CA LEU A 53 10.20 -5.09 11.13
C LEU A 53 10.29 -6.17 12.23
N ASP A 54 11.49 -6.65 12.57
CA ASP A 54 11.69 -7.60 13.68
C ASP A 54 11.48 -6.91 15.05
N TYR A 55 11.45 -5.58 15.09
CA TYR A 55 11.21 -4.81 16.31
C TYR A 55 9.73 -4.41 16.40
N SER A 56 8.99 -5.02 17.33
CA SER A 56 7.57 -4.68 17.54
C SER A 56 7.34 -3.21 17.87
N SER A 57 8.28 -2.57 18.58
CA SER A 57 8.23 -1.13 18.87
C SER A 57 8.25 -0.28 17.60
N PHE A 58 9.03 -0.67 16.59
CA PHE A 58 9.07 0.04 15.31
C PHE A 58 7.73 -0.02 14.58
N VAL A 59 7.07 -1.18 14.57
CA VAL A 59 5.74 -1.33 13.96
C VAL A 59 4.69 -0.54 14.76
N SER A 60 4.76 -0.56 16.10
CA SER A 60 3.90 0.26 16.95
C SER A 60 4.08 1.77 16.70
N ASP A 61 5.32 2.23 16.50
CA ASP A 61 5.59 3.63 16.14
C ASP A 61 4.98 4.00 14.78
N CYS A 62 4.96 3.06 13.83
CA CYS A 62 4.27 3.26 12.54
C CYS A 62 2.76 3.40 12.73
N GLU A 63 2.13 2.59 13.58
CA GLU A 63 0.69 2.68 13.87
C GLU A 63 0.34 3.99 14.59
N LEU A 64 1.13 4.42 15.57
CA LEU A 64 1.00 5.72 16.21
C LEU A 64 1.14 6.89 15.22
N ALA A 65 2.03 6.77 14.25
CA ALA A 65 2.17 7.75 13.18
C ALA A 65 0.93 7.80 12.28
N ILE A 66 0.29 6.67 12.00
CA ILE A 66 -0.99 6.61 11.27
C ILE A 66 -2.10 7.35 12.04
N GLU A 67 -2.18 7.21 13.36
CA GLU A 67 -3.14 7.95 14.19
C GLU A 67 -2.90 9.48 14.09
N ALA A 68 -1.65 9.91 14.17
CA ALA A 68 -1.29 11.32 14.02
C ALA A 68 -1.62 11.86 12.61
N ILE A 69 -1.41 11.06 11.57
CA ILE A 69 -1.79 11.38 10.18
C ILE A 69 -3.31 11.48 10.06
N ALA A 70 -4.05 10.55 10.68
CA ALA A 70 -5.51 10.54 10.67
C ALA A 70 -6.09 11.83 11.24
N ALA A 71 -5.54 12.34 12.34
CA ALA A 71 -5.95 13.61 12.94
C ALA A 71 -5.81 14.81 11.99
N SER A 72 -4.94 14.72 10.96
CA SER A 72 -4.76 15.76 9.94
C SER A 72 -5.73 15.67 8.75
N CYS A 73 -6.50 14.58 8.64
CA CYS A 73 -7.38 14.29 7.50
C CYS A 73 -8.78 14.93 7.60
N LEU A 74 -8.94 16.02 8.35
CA LEU A 74 -10.21 16.74 8.42
C LEU A 74 -10.50 17.46 7.08
N GLY A 75 -11.58 17.05 6.42
CA GLY A 75 -12.03 17.62 5.14
C GLY A 75 -11.36 17.05 3.90
N ILE A 76 -10.50 16.03 4.03
CA ILE A 76 -9.87 15.29 2.94
C ILE A 76 -9.62 13.85 3.40
N ALA A 77 -9.91 12.86 2.55
CA ALA A 77 -9.53 11.47 2.84
C ALA A 77 -8.08 11.19 2.44
N ALA A 78 -7.46 10.16 3.05
CA ALA A 78 -6.11 9.72 2.70
C ALA A 78 -6.02 8.19 2.58
N LEU A 79 -5.19 7.71 1.65
CA LEU A 79 -4.76 6.32 1.56
C LEU A 79 -3.25 6.28 1.79
N VAL A 80 -2.80 5.65 2.87
CA VAL A 80 -1.41 5.70 3.35
C VAL A 80 -0.85 4.29 3.52
N GLY A 81 0.30 4.01 2.91
CA GLY A 81 1.01 2.74 3.09
C GLY A 81 1.83 2.71 4.39
N SER A 82 1.59 1.70 5.23
CA SER A 82 2.31 1.49 6.51
C SER A 82 2.19 0.03 6.95
N PRO A 83 3.16 -0.54 7.68
CA PRO A 83 2.96 -1.84 8.29
C PRO A 83 1.85 -1.80 9.34
N GLN A 84 1.23 -2.97 9.59
CA GLN A 84 0.23 -3.18 10.63
C GLN A 84 0.56 -4.44 11.43
N MET A 85 0.39 -4.39 12.75
CA MET A 85 0.47 -5.59 13.60
C MET A 85 -0.65 -6.56 13.27
N ASN A 86 -0.31 -7.83 13.11
CA ASN A 86 -1.27 -8.92 12.99
C ASN A 86 -1.54 -9.50 14.38
N HIS A 87 -2.76 -9.33 14.88
CA HIS A 87 -3.19 -9.93 16.16
C HIS A 87 -3.85 -11.30 15.99
N GLY A 88 -3.89 -11.81 14.75
CA GLY A 88 -4.46 -13.12 14.41
C GLY A 88 -3.40 -14.21 14.26
N ALA A 89 -3.74 -15.25 13.52
CA ALA A 89 -2.80 -16.32 13.17
C ALA A 89 -1.86 -15.88 12.05
N GLY A 90 -0.73 -16.60 11.91
CA GLY A 90 0.27 -16.34 10.87
C GLY A 90 1.42 -15.46 11.33
N LYS A 91 2.03 -14.73 10.42
CA LYS A 91 3.12 -13.82 10.72
C LYS A 91 2.63 -12.57 11.44
N PRO A 92 3.50 -11.93 12.25
CA PRO A 92 3.07 -10.88 13.17
C PRO A 92 2.72 -9.55 12.51
N ILE A 93 2.93 -9.37 11.19
CA ILE A 93 2.86 -8.07 10.52
C ILE A 93 2.22 -8.22 9.13
N PHE A 94 1.42 -7.23 8.73
CA PHE A 94 0.95 -7.03 7.36
C PHE A 94 1.63 -5.83 6.69
N ASN A 95 1.88 -5.92 5.39
CA ASN A 95 2.08 -4.76 4.53
C ASN A 95 0.70 -4.20 4.21
N ALA A 96 0.40 -2.98 4.67
CA ALA A 96 -0.96 -2.48 4.71
C ALA A 96 -1.13 -1.11 4.02
N ALA A 97 -2.35 -0.89 3.50
CA ALA A 97 -2.84 0.38 3.02
C ALA A 97 -4.00 0.85 3.90
N TRP A 98 -3.81 1.95 4.60
CA TRP A 98 -4.73 2.52 5.58
C TRP A 98 -5.60 3.58 4.92
N PHE A 99 -6.90 3.34 4.85
CA PHE A 99 -7.86 4.32 4.38
C PHE A 99 -8.41 5.12 5.55
N ILE A 100 -8.13 6.41 5.52
CA ILE A 100 -8.56 7.40 6.50
C ILE A 100 -9.60 8.27 5.81
N ASN A 101 -10.80 8.39 6.39
CA ASN A 101 -11.86 9.21 5.80
C ASN A 101 -11.68 10.71 6.07
N ASP A 102 -12.54 11.53 5.44
CA ASP A 102 -12.49 12.99 5.54
C ASP A 102 -12.96 13.56 6.90
N GLN A 103 -13.26 12.68 7.85
CA GLN A 103 -13.51 13.02 9.27
C GLN A 103 -12.31 12.70 10.17
N GLY A 104 -11.19 12.26 9.58
CA GLY A 104 -9.99 11.87 10.32
C GLY A 104 -10.12 10.52 11.04
N LYS A 105 -11.02 9.63 10.58
CA LYS A 105 -11.20 8.29 11.16
C LYS A 105 -10.55 7.23 10.30
N LEU A 106 -9.87 6.29 10.94
CA LEU A 106 -9.45 5.05 10.30
C LEU A 106 -10.70 4.24 9.94
N GLU A 107 -11.00 4.13 8.66
CA GLU A 107 -12.21 3.49 8.18
C GLU A 107 -11.98 2.05 7.76
N LYS A 108 -10.89 1.79 7.02
CA LYS A 108 -10.49 0.45 6.58
C LYS A 108 -8.99 0.31 6.45
N VAL A 109 -8.53 -0.95 6.58
CA VAL A 109 -7.15 -1.34 6.30
C VAL A 109 -7.18 -2.48 5.28
N PHE A 110 -6.37 -2.36 4.26
CA PHE A 110 -6.20 -3.35 3.21
C PHE A 110 -4.80 -3.95 3.31
N HIS A 111 -4.67 -5.26 3.10
CA HIS A 111 -3.41 -5.95 3.21
C HIS A 111 -2.92 -6.45 1.86
N LYS A 112 -1.62 -6.45 1.67
CA LYS A 112 -0.98 -6.99 0.48
C LYS A 112 -1.16 -8.50 0.41
N THR A 113 -1.55 -8.99 -0.77
CA THR A 113 -1.77 -10.41 -1.01
C THR A 113 -0.52 -11.09 -1.55
N LEU A 114 0.13 -10.49 -2.55
CA LEU A 114 1.29 -11.06 -3.21
C LEU A 114 2.57 -10.49 -2.61
N LEU A 115 3.32 -11.34 -1.92
CA LEU A 115 4.55 -10.98 -1.21
C LEU A 115 5.75 -11.47 -2.03
N PRO A 116 6.45 -10.57 -2.76
CA PRO A 116 7.60 -10.95 -3.55
C PRO A 116 8.79 -11.35 -2.66
N ASN A 117 9.50 -12.40 -3.09
CA ASN A 117 10.72 -12.91 -2.46
C ASN A 117 11.81 -13.21 -3.49
N TYR A 118 11.90 -12.39 -4.51
CA TYR A 118 12.86 -12.51 -5.61
C TYR A 118 13.61 -11.19 -5.78
N ASP A 119 14.82 -11.25 -6.39
CA ASP A 119 15.70 -10.11 -6.61
C ASP A 119 16.03 -9.40 -5.27
N VAL A 120 15.61 -8.16 -5.11
CA VAL A 120 15.83 -7.35 -3.91
C VAL A 120 14.71 -7.49 -2.87
N PHE A 121 13.70 -8.30 -3.18
CA PHE A 121 12.52 -8.46 -2.33
C PHE A 121 12.65 -9.65 -1.40
N ASP A 122 12.26 -9.48 -0.14
CA ASP A 122 12.14 -10.54 0.87
C ASP A 122 10.90 -10.33 1.76
N GLU A 123 9.79 -9.97 1.12
CA GLU A 123 8.57 -9.60 1.86
C GLU A 123 7.92 -10.80 2.54
N SER A 124 8.00 -11.98 1.92
CA SER A 124 7.45 -13.21 2.50
C SER A 124 8.13 -13.62 3.82
N ARG A 125 9.30 -13.07 4.15
CA ARG A 125 9.97 -13.28 5.43
C ARG A 125 9.22 -12.59 6.58
N TYR A 126 8.71 -11.39 6.35
CA TYR A 126 8.19 -10.51 7.41
C TYR A 126 6.66 -10.47 7.46
N PHE A 127 6.02 -10.40 6.29
CA PHE A 127 4.60 -10.12 6.20
C PHE A 127 3.73 -11.37 6.06
N GLU A 128 2.52 -11.30 6.61
CA GLU A 128 1.44 -12.24 6.37
C GLU A 128 0.69 -11.86 5.08
N PRO A 129 0.44 -12.79 4.16
CA PRO A 129 -0.35 -12.50 2.96
C PRO A 129 -1.82 -12.31 3.30
N ASN A 130 -2.46 -11.36 2.61
CA ASN A 130 -3.89 -11.16 2.71
C ASN A 130 -4.70 -12.37 2.19
N GLN A 131 -5.81 -12.65 2.86
CA GLN A 131 -6.78 -13.69 2.45
C GLN A 131 -8.21 -13.14 2.31
N THR A 132 -8.44 -11.87 2.67
CA THR A 132 -9.78 -11.25 2.66
C THR A 132 -9.80 -10.05 1.72
N PHE A 133 -10.85 -9.96 0.91
CA PHE A 133 -10.96 -8.91 -0.10
C PHE A 133 -12.17 -8.02 0.18
N GLU A 134 -11.93 -6.73 0.19
CA GLU A 134 -12.92 -5.72 0.46
C GLU A 134 -12.73 -4.51 -0.45
N THR A 135 -13.72 -3.62 -0.41
CA THR A 135 -13.67 -2.30 -1.03
C THR A 135 -14.01 -1.24 0.00
N VAL A 136 -13.64 0.00 -0.27
CA VAL A 136 -14.11 1.16 0.49
C VAL A 136 -15.09 1.97 -0.36
N PHE A 137 -16.10 2.55 0.30
CA PHE A 137 -17.06 3.42 -0.36
C PHE A 137 -16.80 4.88 0.05
N PHE A 138 -16.43 5.71 -0.91
CA PHE A 138 -16.12 7.12 -0.66
C PHE A 138 -16.61 8.01 -1.81
N ARG A 139 -17.28 9.13 -1.49
CA ARG A 139 -17.83 10.08 -2.49
C ARG A 139 -18.64 9.41 -3.60
N ASN A 140 -19.56 8.52 -3.24
CA ASN A 140 -20.40 7.73 -4.15
C ASN A 140 -19.60 6.83 -5.12
N LYS A 141 -18.37 6.45 -4.74
CA LYS A 141 -17.52 5.55 -5.50
C LYS A 141 -17.12 4.35 -4.65
N LYS A 142 -17.21 3.18 -5.23
CA LYS A 142 -16.72 1.92 -4.67
C LYS A 142 -15.30 1.71 -5.15
N ILE A 143 -14.34 1.73 -4.26
CA ILE A 143 -12.90 1.74 -4.59
C ILE A 143 -12.28 0.42 -4.16
N GLY A 144 -11.66 -0.29 -5.09
CA GLY A 144 -10.78 -1.41 -4.80
C GLY A 144 -9.38 -0.91 -4.47
N ILE A 145 -8.72 -1.55 -3.50
CA ILE A 145 -7.35 -1.19 -3.12
C ILE A 145 -6.46 -2.42 -3.30
N THR A 146 -5.30 -2.23 -3.91
CA THR A 146 -4.25 -3.22 -4.10
C THR A 146 -2.89 -2.61 -3.79
N ILE A 147 -1.91 -3.45 -3.47
CA ILE A 147 -0.57 -2.99 -3.08
C ILE A 147 0.47 -3.66 -3.99
N CYS A 148 1.18 -2.83 -4.74
CA CYS A 148 2.38 -3.14 -5.52
C CYS A 148 2.26 -4.44 -6.35
N GLU A 149 2.79 -5.56 -5.85
CA GLU A 149 2.84 -6.86 -6.52
C GLU A 149 1.46 -7.43 -6.87
N ASP A 150 0.41 -7.00 -6.19
CA ASP A 150 -0.96 -7.52 -6.39
C ASP A 150 -1.46 -7.40 -7.84
N ILE A 151 -0.94 -6.44 -8.62
CA ILE A 151 -1.27 -6.28 -10.04
C ILE A 151 -0.35 -7.10 -10.98
N TRP A 152 0.66 -7.78 -10.44
CA TRP A 152 1.68 -8.48 -11.24
C TRP A 152 1.45 -9.98 -11.35
N PHE A 153 0.32 -10.52 -10.90
CA PHE A 153 0.01 -11.94 -10.91
C PHE A 153 0.20 -12.59 -12.29
N ASN A 154 -0.29 -11.95 -13.35
CA ASN A 154 -0.20 -12.43 -14.73
C ASN A 154 1.03 -11.91 -15.49
N ALA A 155 1.95 -11.20 -14.83
CA ALA A 155 3.14 -10.70 -15.50
C ALA A 155 4.03 -11.85 -15.95
N PRO A 156 4.60 -11.78 -17.17
CA PRO A 156 5.59 -12.76 -17.60
C PRO A 156 6.77 -12.70 -16.64
N LYS A 157 7.06 -13.81 -15.99
CA LYS A 157 8.21 -13.94 -15.08
C LYS A 157 9.48 -13.88 -15.95
N LYS A 158 10.01 -12.69 -16.17
CA LYS A 158 11.27 -12.48 -16.86
C LYS A 158 12.40 -12.67 -15.87
N GLY A 159 13.12 -13.76 -16.07
CA GLY A 159 14.55 -13.79 -15.79
C GLY A 159 14.96 -14.06 -14.36
N PHE A 160 16.06 -14.62 -14.31
CA PHE A 160 16.98 -15.04 -13.29
C PHE A 160 16.53 -16.22 -12.44
N LEU A 161 17.08 -17.31 -12.91
CA LEU A 161 17.18 -18.59 -12.22
C LEU A 161 15.83 -19.30 -12.05
N ASN A 162 15.78 -20.47 -12.57
CA ASN A 162 14.80 -21.53 -12.34
C ASN A 162 14.61 -21.90 -10.86
N GLY A 163 14.80 -20.98 -9.96
CA GLY A 163 14.47 -21.06 -8.55
C GLY A 163 12.98 -20.80 -8.40
N GLY A 164 12.20 -21.86 -8.47
CA GLY A 164 10.76 -21.89 -8.41
C GLY A 164 10.16 -21.00 -7.33
N LEU A 165 9.83 -19.80 -7.72
CA LEU A 165 8.76 -19.08 -7.08
C LEU A 165 7.49 -19.83 -7.46
N GLY A 166 6.91 -20.53 -6.51
CA GLY A 166 5.59 -21.13 -6.66
C GLY A 166 4.69 -20.08 -7.28
N ALA A 167 3.94 -20.46 -8.31
CA ALA A 167 2.91 -19.59 -8.83
C ALA A 167 2.06 -19.14 -7.62
N TYR A 168 1.82 -17.85 -7.49
CA TYR A 168 0.87 -17.36 -6.50
C TYR A 168 -0.45 -18.13 -6.67
N ALA A 169 -1.00 -18.62 -5.58
CA ALA A 169 -2.20 -19.47 -5.62
C ALA A 169 -3.47 -18.68 -5.93
N LEU A 170 -3.44 -17.36 -5.76
CA LEU A 170 -4.61 -16.49 -5.84
C LEU A 170 -4.28 -15.22 -6.61
N ASN A 171 -5.14 -14.83 -7.56
CA ASN A 171 -5.08 -13.55 -8.24
C ASN A 171 -5.90 -12.49 -7.49
N PRO A 172 -5.27 -11.48 -6.86
CA PRO A 172 -5.98 -10.44 -6.11
C PRO A 172 -6.94 -9.63 -6.98
N LEU A 173 -6.57 -9.36 -8.24
CA LEU A 173 -7.40 -8.57 -9.14
C LEU A 173 -8.71 -9.26 -9.48
N ASP A 174 -8.72 -10.60 -9.63
CA ASP A 174 -9.96 -11.35 -9.87
C ASP A 174 -10.88 -11.22 -8.66
N LYS A 175 -10.34 -11.30 -7.44
CA LYS A 175 -11.10 -11.13 -6.21
C LYS A 175 -11.66 -9.72 -6.03
N ILE A 176 -10.87 -8.72 -6.33
CA ILE A 176 -11.33 -7.32 -6.31
C ILE A 176 -12.40 -7.08 -7.39
N LYS A 177 -12.25 -7.66 -8.58
CA LYS A 177 -13.22 -7.57 -9.68
C LYS A 177 -14.59 -8.16 -9.31
N GLU A 178 -14.62 -9.29 -8.59
CA GLU A 178 -15.86 -9.92 -8.08
C GLU A 178 -16.68 -8.93 -7.21
N LEU A 179 -16.02 -7.97 -6.57
CA LEU A 179 -16.67 -6.95 -5.74
C LEU A 179 -17.23 -5.77 -6.54
N ASN A 180 -17.03 -5.72 -7.86
CA ASN A 180 -17.51 -4.66 -8.75
C ASN A 180 -17.14 -3.24 -8.28
N PRO A 181 -15.86 -2.88 -8.13
CA PRO A 181 -15.46 -1.51 -7.83
C PRO A 181 -15.66 -0.59 -9.05
N ASP A 182 -15.89 0.70 -8.82
CA ASP A 182 -15.88 1.72 -9.87
C ASP A 182 -14.48 1.88 -10.49
N PHE A 183 -13.45 1.74 -9.65
CA PHE A 183 -12.03 1.75 -10.05
C PHE A 183 -11.17 1.14 -8.94
N VAL A 184 -9.90 0.89 -9.28
CA VAL A 184 -8.91 0.34 -8.36
C VAL A 184 -7.76 1.33 -8.18
N ILE A 185 -7.28 1.48 -6.95
CA ILE A 185 -6.03 2.19 -6.63
C ILE A 185 -4.97 1.15 -6.27
N ASN A 186 -3.81 1.21 -6.94
CA ASN A 186 -2.64 0.44 -6.58
C ASN A 186 -1.57 1.36 -6.00
N ILE A 187 -1.25 1.21 -4.71
CA ILE A 187 -0.11 1.90 -4.10
C ILE A 187 1.15 1.06 -4.26
N SER A 188 2.30 1.69 -4.55
CA SER A 188 3.49 0.93 -4.92
C SER A 188 4.78 1.66 -4.53
N ALA A 189 5.80 0.89 -4.14
CA ALA A 189 7.19 1.31 -3.95
C ALA A 189 8.13 0.44 -4.82
N SER A 190 7.79 0.30 -6.08
CA SER A 190 8.45 -0.61 -7.02
C SER A 190 9.79 -0.03 -7.53
N PRO A 191 10.89 -0.81 -7.58
CA PRO A 191 12.16 -0.35 -8.12
C PRO A 191 12.03 0.11 -9.57
N PHE A 192 12.79 1.14 -9.92
CA PHE A 192 12.92 1.56 -11.31
C PHE A 192 13.72 0.52 -12.11
N ALA A 193 13.18 0.11 -13.27
CA ALA A 193 13.88 -0.69 -14.25
C ALA A 193 13.49 -0.24 -15.66
N ALA A 194 14.44 -0.30 -16.59
CA ALA A 194 14.19 0.06 -17.99
C ALA A 194 13.06 -0.83 -18.58
N GLY A 195 12.07 -0.19 -19.20
CA GLY A 195 10.91 -0.88 -19.81
C GLY A 195 9.78 -1.26 -18.85
N LYS A 196 9.98 -1.17 -17.52
CA LYS A 196 8.96 -1.54 -16.53
C LYS A 196 7.69 -0.67 -16.63
N PHE A 197 7.83 0.59 -17.03
CA PHE A 197 6.69 1.47 -17.27
C PHE A 197 5.74 0.91 -18.34
N SER A 198 6.27 0.55 -19.51
CA SER A 198 5.46 -0.01 -20.61
C SER A 198 4.80 -1.34 -20.22
N GLU A 199 5.51 -2.16 -19.44
CA GLU A 199 4.97 -3.42 -18.92
C GLU A 199 3.81 -3.18 -17.93
N ARG A 200 3.95 -2.19 -17.02
CA ARG A 200 2.87 -1.81 -16.10
C ARG A 200 1.64 -1.30 -16.86
N ILE A 201 1.82 -0.43 -17.86
CA ILE A 201 0.70 0.05 -18.68
C ILE A 201 -0.03 -1.15 -19.30
N ARG A 202 0.70 -2.10 -19.88
CA ARG A 202 0.10 -3.30 -20.46
C ARG A 202 -0.71 -4.12 -19.45
N LEU A 203 -0.22 -4.25 -18.21
CA LEU A 203 -0.93 -5.02 -17.16
C LEU A 203 -2.22 -4.35 -16.69
N VAL A 204 -2.25 -3.02 -16.62
CA VAL A 204 -3.45 -2.29 -16.14
C VAL A 204 -4.46 -2.00 -17.24
N THR A 205 -4.13 -2.27 -18.51
CA THR A 205 -5.03 -2.08 -19.67
C THR A 205 -5.61 -3.39 -20.19
N GLN A 206 -5.30 -4.53 -19.61
CA GLN A 206 -5.88 -5.85 -19.89
C GLN A 206 -7.14 -6.10 -19.04
#